data_8a6848b7bd84da8934ea114a1f39db8d
#
_entry.id   8a6848b7bd84da8934ea114a1f39db8d
#
_cell.length_a   1.000
_cell.length_b   1.000
_cell.length_c   1.000
_cell.angle_alpha   90.00
_cell.angle_beta   90.00
_cell.angle_gamma   90.00
#
_symmetry.space_group_name_H-M   'P 1'
#
loop_
_entity.id
_entity.type
_entity.pdbx_description
1 polymer ?
#
loop_
_entity_poly.entity_id
_entity_poly.type
_entity_poly.pdbx_seq_one_letter_code
_entity_poly.pdbx_strand_id
1 'polypeptide(L)'
;MADHVPAALATGERAPDRNLALELVRVTEAAAMAAARWVGRGDKNGADGAAVNAMRQLINTVSMKGVVVIGEGEKDNAPMLYNGEEVGDGTGPECDVAVDPIDGTRLCALGMNNAISVIAVSERGSMYDPSAVFYMEKLVTGPQAADHVDIDAPVADNIRAVARAKGAKPSDVTVVILDRPRHERIVKEIRETGARIRFITDGDVAGAIMAARNGTGVDLMLGIGGTPEGIVAACALKCMGGVIQGKLWPRDEEERLKALDAGLDLGQVLTTDDLVRSDDVFFAATGITDGELMHGVRFQGGAAVTHSLVMRGRSGTIRKIESEHQLWKLGAYSAINFDTAV
;
A
#
# COMPACT_ATOMS: atom_id res chain seq x y z
N MET A 1 -8.52 34.16 19.95
CA MET A 1 -8.06 32.99 19.18
C MET A 1 -7.45 33.55 17.93
N ALA A 2 -6.14 33.52 17.80
CA ALA A 2 -5.48 34.00 16.59
C ALA A 2 -5.56 32.86 15.57
N ASP A 3 -6.17 33.16 14.41
CA ASP A 3 -6.26 32.24 13.28
C ASP A 3 -4.86 31.86 12.83
N HIS A 4 -4.47 30.62 13.11
CA HIS A 4 -3.22 30.05 12.65
C HIS A 4 -3.42 29.63 11.19
N VAL A 5 -3.23 30.56 10.24
CA VAL A 5 -3.16 30.25 8.81
C VAL A 5 -1.81 29.57 8.58
N PRO A 6 -1.78 28.33 8.04
CA PRO A 6 -0.50 27.66 7.75
C PRO A 6 0.35 28.52 6.81
N ALA A 7 1.67 28.55 7.06
CA ALA A 7 2.62 29.36 6.29
C ALA A 7 2.57 29.12 4.77
N ALA A 8 2.25 27.91 4.34
CA ALA A 8 2.10 27.55 2.91
C ALA A 8 1.00 28.35 2.18
N LEU A 9 -0.07 28.74 2.87
CA LEU A 9 -1.12 29.58 2.28
C LEU A 9 -0.69 31.06 2.17
N ALA A 10 0.32 31.47 2.97
CA ALA A 10 0.83 32.83 2.95
C ALA A 10 1.87 33.07 1.83
N THR A 11 2.44 32.01 1.23
CA THR A 11 3.49 32.10 0.18
C THR A 11 2.95 32.14 -1.25
N GLY A 12 1.62 32.06 -1.46
CA GLY A 12 1.02 32.05 -2.79
C GLY A 12 1.25 30.77 -3.59
N GLU A 13 1.70 29.70 -2.95
CA GLU A 13 1.71 28.37 -3.57
C GLU A 13 0.27 27.99 -3.95
N ARG A 14 0.09 27.65 -5.22
CA ARG A 14 -1.21 27.23 -5.74
C ARG A 14 -1.71 26.03 -4.94
N ALA A 15 -2.91 26.13 -4.40
CA ALA A 15 -3.65 24.95 -3.94
C ALA A 15 -3.69 23.92 -5.09
N PRO A 16 -3.57 22.62 -4.80
CA PRO A 16 -3.67 21.62 -5.85
C PRO A 16 -5.01 21.76 -6.58
N ASP A 17 -4.95 22.05 -7.87
CA ASP A 17 -6.11 22.39 -8.70
C ASP A 17 -7.08 21.21 -8.90
N ARG A 18 -6.65 19.99 -8.62
CA ARG A 18 -7.43 18.76 -8.78
C ARG A 18 -7.30 17.83 -7.60
N ASN A 19 -8.40 17.18 -7.28
CA ASN A 19 -8.45 16.09 -6.31
C ASN A 19 -8.69 14.77 -7.07
N LEU A 20 -7.62 14.07 -7.42
CA LEU A 20 -7.66 12.77 -8.09
C LEU A 20 -8.24 11.65 -7.21
N ALA A 21 -8.49 11.91 -5.94
CA ALA A 21 -8.86 10.89 -4.96
C ALA A 21 -10.05 10.02 -5.40
N LEU A 22 -11.14 10.62 -5.88
CA LEU A 22 -12.32 9.87 -6.34
C LEU A 22 -12.10 9.15 -7.67
N GLU A 23 -11.26 9.70 -8.56
CA GLU A 23 -10.89 9.02 -9.80
C GLU A 23 -10.07 7.76 -9.50
N LEU A 24 -9.14 7.84 -8.55
CA LEU A 24 -8.31 6.69 -8.14
C LEU A 24 -9.13 5.62 -7.40
N VAL A 25 -10.15 6.01 -6.64
CA VAL A 25 -11.08 5.05 -6.00
C VAL A 25 -11.77 4.18 -7.04
N ARG A 26 -12.28 4.78 -8.12
CA ARG A 26 -12.92 4.02 -9.21
C ARG A 26 -12.00 2.93 -9.78
N VAL A 27 -10.70 3.21 -9.83
CA VAL A 27 -9.68 2.26 -10.33
C VAL A 27 -9.56 1.07 -9.38
N THR A 28 -9.42 1.33 -8.07
CA THR A 28 -9.31 0.23 -7.08
C THR A 28 -10.62 -0.50 -6.86
N GLU A 29 -11.78 0.17 -6.96
CA GLU A 29 -13.11 -0.45 -6.89
C GLU A 29 -13.31 -1.45 -8.04
N ALA A 30 -12.92 -1.07 -9.25
CA ALA A 30 -13.04 -1.95 -10.42
C ALA A 30 -12.16 -3.21 -10.27
N ALA A 31 -10.90 -3.04 -9.87
CA ALA A 31 -9.99 -4.15 -9.62
C ALA A 31 -10.50 -5.05 -8.49
N ALA A 32 -10.96 -4.46 -7.37
CA ALA A 32 -11.49 -5.22 -6.24
C ALA A 32 -12.76 -6.01 -6.60
N MET A 33 -13.69 -5.42 -7.35
CA MET A 33 -14.88 -6.13 -7.82
C MET A 33 -14.53 -7.28 -8.76
N ALA A 34 -13.57 -7.09 -9.67
CA ALA A 34 -13.12 -8.15 -10.58
C ALA A 34 -12.45 -9.29 -9.81
N ALA A 35 -11.51 -8.95 -8.89
CA ALA A 35 -10.82 -9.92 -8.04
C ALA A 35 -11.79 -10.68 -7.12
N ALA A 36 -12.80 -10.02 -6.58
CA ALA A 36 -13.75 -10.61 -5.63
C ALA A 36 -14.56 -11.78 -6.21
N ARG A 37 -14.70 -11.85 -7.53
CA ARG A 37 -15.30 -13.02 -8.21
C ARG A 37 -14.46 -14.29 -8.08
N TRP A 38 -13.18 -14.14 -7.76
CA TRP A 38 -12.21 -15.23 -7.63
C TRP A 38 -11.92 -15.62 -6.18
N VAL A 39 -12.49 -14.91 -5.21
CA VAL A 39 -12.27 -15.17 -3.78
C VAL A 39 -12.61 -16.62 -3.43
N GLY A 40 -11.65 -17.32 -2.80
CA GLY A 40 -11.82 -18.70 -2.34
C GLY A 40 -11.83 -19.77 -3.44
N ARG A 41 -11.45 -19.45 -4.69
CA ARG A 41 -11.46 -20.40 -5.80
C ARG A 41 -10.12 -21.12 -6.01
N GLY A 42 -9.07 -20.74 -5.29
CA GLY A 42 -7.75 -21.34 -5.39
C GLY A 42 -6.95 -20.94 -6.62
N ASP A 43 -7.51 -20.13 -7.50
CA ASP A 43 -6.86 -19.65 -8.74
C ASP A 43 -6.31 -18.23 -8.56
N LYS A 44 -5.00 -18.15 -8.28
CA LYS A 44 -4.28 -16.88 -8.13
C LYS A 44 -4.18 -16.12 -9.44
N ASN A 45 -3.81 -16.83 -10.52
CA ASN A 45 -3.55 -16.21 -11.82
C ASN A 45 -4.84 -15.64 -12.42
N GLY A 46 -5.97 -16.35 -12.25
CA GLY A 46 -7.28 -15.86 -12.66
C GLY A 46 -7.68 -14.58 -11.90
N ALA A 47 -7.45 -14.55 -10.59
CA ALA A 47 -7.73 -13.38 -9.77
C ALA A 47 -6.86 -12.18 -10.18
N ASP A 48 -5.53 -12.37 -10.30
CA ASP A 48 -4.59 -11.34 -10.71
C ASP A 48 -4.92 -10.80 -12.10
N GLY A 49 -5.12 -11.68 -13.08
CA GLY A 49 -5.45 -11.26 -14.43
C GLY A 49 -6.74 -10.45 -14.51
N ALA A 50 -7.77 -10.83 -13.74
CA ALA A 50 -9.03 -10.08 -13.68
C ALA A 50 -8.83 -8.69 -13.07
N ALA A 51 -8.09 -8.60 -11.96
CA ALA A 51 -7.82 -7.33 -11.27
C ALA A 51 -6.97 -6.39 -12.11
N VAL A 52 -5.87 -6.90 -12.70
CA VAL A 52 -4.96 -6.13 -13.59
C VAL A 52 -5.72 -5.55 -14.77
N ASN A 53 -6.53 -6.38 -15.45
CA ASN A 53 -7.33 -5.94 -16.59
C ASN A 53 -8.31 -4.83 -16.22
N ALA A 54 -9.03 -4.99 -15.12
CA ALA A 54 -9.99 -4.00 -14.64
C ALA A 54 -9.31 -2.69 -14.23
N MET A 55 -8.20 -2.79 -13.48
CA MET A 55 -7.42 -1.64 -13.06
C MET A 55 -6.89 -0.86 -14.25
N ARG A 56 -6.27 -1.53 -15.22
CA ARG A 56 -5.68 -0.91 -16.41
C ARG A 56 -6.71 -0.18 -17.26
N GLN A 57 -7.90 -0.74 -17.42
CA GLN A 57 -8.95 -0.08 -18.18
C GLN A 57 -9.41 1.21 -17.54
N LEU A 58 -9.57 1.23 -16.21
CA LEU A 58 -10.05 2.41 -15.50
C LEU A 58 -8.96 3.46 -15.31
N ILE A 59 -7.72 3.07 -15.04
CA ILE A 59 -6.63 4.02 -14.84
C ILE A 59 -6.40 4.87 -16.10
N ASN A 60 -6.60 4.31 -17.29
CA ASN A 60 -6.47 5.01 -18.56
C ASN A 60 -7.59 6.04 -18.83
N THR A 61 -8.59 6.12 -17.96
CA THR A 61 -9.62 7.17 -18.00
C THR A 61 -9.33 8.31 -17.03
N VAL A 62 -8.31 8.18 -16.20
CA VAL A 62 -7.93 9.19 -15.19
C VAL A 62 -7.13 10.31 -15.88
N SER A 63 -7.50 11.57 -15.58
CA SER A 63 -6.85 12.75 -16.15
C SER A 63 -5.47 12.97 -15.54
N MET A 64 -4.48 12.25 -16.03
CA MET A 64 -3.07 12.34 -15.65
C MET A 64 -2.16 11.85 -16.78
N LYS A 65 -0.89 12.23 -16.71
CA LYS A 65 0.23 11.66 -17.47
C LYS A 65 1.03 10.79 -16.51
N GLY A 66 0.51 9.61 -16.21
CA GLY A 66 1.10 8.67 -15.28
C GLY A 66 2.22 7.85 -15.92
N VAL A 67 3.24 7.48 -15.14
CA VAL A 67 4.17 6.39 -15.46
C VAL A 67 4.19 5.43 -14.28
N VAL A 68 3.99 4.16 -14.56
CA VAL A 68 4.06 3.10 -13.55
C VAL A 68 5.52 2.95 -13.10
N VAL A 69 5.79 3.24 -11.84
CA VAL A 69 7.08 3.00 -11.17
C VAL A 69 7.05 1.66 -10.46
N ILE A 70 5.89 1.32 -9.92
CA ILE A 70 5.63 0.05 -9.23
C ILE A 70 4.39 -0.56 -9.81
N GLY A 71 4.52 -1.77 -10.35
CA GLY A 71 3.42 -2.51 -10.99
C GLY A 71 3.66 -4.01 -11.01
N GLU A 72 2.89 -4.73 -11.80
CA GLU A 72 2.93 -6.20 -11.91
C GLU A 72 4.06 -6.74 -12.82
N GLY A 73 4.80 -5.89 -13.50
CA GLY A 73 5.46 -6.14 -14.78
C GLY A 73 6.81 -6.86 -14.79
N GLU A 74 7.34 -7.40 -13.70
CA GLU A 74 8.56 -8.22 -13.74
C GLU A 74 8.30 -9.72 -13.58
N LYS A 75 7.08 -10.11 -13.27
CA LYS A 75 6.67 -11.51 -13.22
C LYS A 75 6.01 -11.94 -14.52
N ASP A 76 6.79 -12.64 -15.35
CA ASP A 76 6.28 -13.51 -16.40
C ASP A 76 5.41 -12.89 -17.50
N ASN A 77 5.98 -12.08 -18.42
CA ASN A 77 5.35 -11.71 -19.70
C ASN A 77 3.91 -11.15 -19.63
N ALA A 78 3.49 -10.59 -18.50
CA ALA A 78 2.23 -9.88 -18.41
C ALA A 78 2.38 -8.51 -19.09
N PRO A 79 1.64 -8.23 -20.18
CA PRO A 79 1.85 -7.02 -21.00
C PRO A 79 1.18 -5.78 -20.42
N MET A 80 0.86 -5.75 -19.10
CA MET A 80 0.01 -4.71 -18.51
C MET A 80 0.49 -4.28 -17.12
N LEU A 81 0.44 -2.97 -16.88
CA LEU A 81 0.88 -2.31 -15.64
C LEU A 81 2.34 -2.61 -15.28
N TYR A 82 3.20 -2.71 -16.30
CA TYR A 82 4.64 -2.93 -16.11
C TYR A 82 5.36 -1.63 -15.77
N ASN A 83 6.51 -1.75 -15.13
CA ASN A 83 7.34 -0.59 -14.79
C ASN A 83 7.76 0.17 -16.05
N GLY A 84 7.43 1.46 -16.11
CA GLY A 84 7.61 2.33 -17.27
C GLY A 84 6.38 2.42 -18.19
N GLU A 85 5.30 1.69 -17.96
CA GLU A 85 4.05 1.84 -18.74
C GLU A 85 3.47 3.23 -18.52
N GLU A 86 3.12 3.92 -19.61
CA GLU A 86 2.37 5.18 -19.55
C GLU A 86 0.89 4.89 -19.33
N VAL A 87 0.30 5.55 -18.34
CA VAL A 87 -1.11 5.39 -17.94
C VAL A 87 -1.79 6.72 -17.73
N GLY A 88 -3.12 6.74 -17.75
CA GLY A 88 -3.94 7.94 -17.72
C GLY A 88 -4.41 8.33 -19.13
N ASP A 89 -5.21 9.40 -19.23
CA ASP A 89 -5.75 9.89 -20.50
C ASP A 89 -4.76 10.78 -21.30
N GLY A 90 -3.53 10.93 -20.79
CA GLY A 90 -2.49 11.78 -21.38
C GLY A 90 -2.68 13.27 -21.13
N THR A 91 -3.67 13.66 -20.31
CA THR A 91 -3.90 15.05 -19.91
C THR A 91 -3.61 15.23 -18.40
N GLY A 92 -3.58 16.47 -17.91
CA GLY A 92 -3.40 16.72 -16.47
C GLY A 92 -1.95 16.64 -15.99
N PRO A 93 -1.71 16.35 -14.69
CA PRO A 93 -0.39 16.38 -14.09
C PRO A 93 0.47 15.18 -14.52
N GLU A 94 1.79 15.41 -14.53
CA GLU A 94 2.78 14.34 -14.68
C GLU A 94 2.99 13.65 -13.33
N CYS A 95 2.81 12.32 -13.30
CA CYS A 95 2.80 11.55 -12.06
C CYS A 95 3.62 10.27 -12.15
N ASP A 96 4.20 9.88 -11.00
CA ASP A 96 4.58 8.50 -10.73
C ASP A 96 3.36 7.75 -10.20
N VAL A 97 3.21 6.51 -10.64
CA VAL A 97 2.10 5.63 -10.27
C VAL A 97 2.65 4.33 -9.68
N ALA A 98 2.13 3.95 -8.52
CA ALA A 98 2.39 2.67 -7.90
C ALA A 98 1.06 1.92 -7.74
N VAL A 99 1.02 0.69 -8.24
CA VAL A 99 -0.18 -0.17 -8.18
C VAL A 99 0.16 -1.55 -7.63
N ASP A 100 -0.78 -2.08 -6.88
CA ASP A 100 -0.88 -3.51 -6.60
C ASP A 100 -2.37 -3.87 -6.75
N PRO A 101 -2.75 -4.50 -7.87
CA PRO A 101 -4.13 -4.87 -8.13
C PRO A 101 -4.71 -5.82 -7.07
N ILE A 102 -3.87 -6.68 -6.47
CA ILE A 102 -4.23 -7.54 -5.34
C ILE A 102 -3.07 -7.66 -4.34
N ASP A 103 -2.90 -6.71 -3.42
CA ASP A 103 -2.07 -6.92 -2.22
C ASP A 103 -2.68 -8.05 -1.40
N GLY A 104 -1.99 -9.18 -1.38
CA GLY A 104 -2.49 -10.42 -0.80
C GLY A 104 -3.19 -11.36 -1.80
N THR A 105 -2.61 -11.63 -2.97
CA THR A 105 -3.14 -12.58 -3.96
C THR A 105 -3.46 -13.95 -3.36
N ARG A 106 -2.60 -14.44 -2.46
CA ARG A 106 -2.84 -15.70 -1.75
C ARG A 106 -4.06 -15.62 -0.84
N LEU A 107 -4.28 -14.49 -0.18
CA LEU A 107 -5.45 -14.29 0.69
C LEU A 107 -6.73 -14.32 -0.14
N CYS A 108 -6.76 -13.63 -1.28
CA CYS A 108 -7.88 -13.66 -2.22
C CYS A 108 -8.16 -15.10 -2.69
N ALA A 109 -7.16 -15.81 -3.21
CA ALA A 109 -7.34 -17.16 -3.74
C ALA A 109 -7.84 -18.16 -2.70
N LEU A 110 -7.45 -18.01 -1.44
CA LEU A 110 -7.87 -18.88 -0.33
C LEU A 110 -9.12 -18.40 0.40
N GLY A 111 -9.70 -17.26 0.03
CA GLY A 111 -10.85 -16.67 0.73
C GLY A 111 -10.53 -16.20 2.14
N MET A 112 -9.27 -15.82 2.39
CA MET A 112 -8.81 -15.28 3.67
C MET A 112 -8.99 -13.77 3.72
N ASN A 113 -9.01 -13.22 4.92
CA ASN A 113 -9.20 -11.80 5.17
C ASN A 113 -7.97 -10.95 4.75
N ASN A 114 -8.21 -9.65 4.54
CA ASN A 114 -7.21 -8.61 4.31
C ASN A 114 -6.58 -8.54 2.91
N ALA A 115 -7.18 -9.14 1.89
CA ALA A 115 -6.81 -8.84 0.50
C ALA A 115 -7.41 -7.47 0.11
N ILE A 116 -6.58 -6.59 -0.46
CA ILE A 116 -6.97 -5.24 -0.89
C ILE A 116 -6.42 -4.94 -2.28
N SER A 117 -7.08 -4.06 -3.02
CA SER A 117 -6.54 -3.46 -4.26
C SER A 117 -6.04 -2.06 -3.94
N VAL A 118 -4.85 -1.68 -4.38
CA VAL A 118 -4.24 -0.40 -4.04
C VAL A 118 -3.68 0.34 -5.25
N ILE A 119 -3.72 1.67 -5.17
CA ILE A 119 -3.07 2.61 -6.07
C ILE A 119 -2.53 3.79 -5.29
N ALA A 120 -1.31 4.22 -5.63
CA ALA A 120 -0.75 5.47 -5.17
C ALA A 120 -0.27 6.30 -6.36
N VAL A 121 -0.44 7.62 -6.27
CA VAL A 121 0.00 8.58 -7.28
C VAL A 121 0.74 9.71 -6.57
N SER A 122 1.90 10.07 -7.10
CA SER A 122 2.73 11.17 -6.59
C SER A 122 3.32 11.97 -7.74
N GLU A 123 3.98 13.10 -7.46
CA GLU A 123 4.67 13.88 -8.49
C GLU A 123 5.69 13.03 -9.23
N ARG A 124 5.86 13.30 -10.53
CA ARG A 124 6.84 12.61 -11.39
C ARG A 124 8.24 12.64 -10.78
N GLY A 125 8.88 11.45 -10.73
CA GLY A 125 10.25 11.24 -10.24
C GLY A 125 10.36 11.33 -8.71
N SER A 126 9.25 11.27 -7.96
CA SER A 126 9.27 11.35 -6.50
C SER A 126 9.32 9.98 -5.81
N MET A 127 8.87 8.91 -6.47
CA MET A 127 8.92 7.56 -5.91
C MET A 127 10.31 6.94 -6.09
N TYR A 128 10.73 6.17 -5.11
CA TYR A 128 11.96 5.37 -5.16
C TYR A 128 11.85 4.28 -6.23
N ASP A 129 12.92 4.01 -6.96
CA ASP A 129 12.97 2.90 -7.94
C ASP A 129 13.36 1.59 -7.24
N PRO A 130 12.46 0.58 -7.15
CA PRO A 130 12.71 -0.68 -6.47
C PRO A 130 13.48 -1.71 -7.30
N SER A 131 13.82 -1.42 -8.55
CA SER A 131 14.26 -2.41 -9.55
C SER A 131 15.54 -3.16 -9.18
N ALA A 132 16.39 -2.59 -8.32
CA ALA A 132 17.69 -3.15 -7.98
C ALA A 132 17.64 -4.26 -6.93
N VAL A 133 16.71 -4.21 -5.97
CA VAL A 133 16.60 -5.17 -4.86
C VAL A 133 15.13 -5.50 -4.57
N PHE A 134 14.80 -6.77 -4.68
CA PHE A 134 13.41 -7.23 -4.56
C PHE A 134 12.83 -7.12 -3.15
N TYR A 135 13.64 -7.34 -2.11
CA TYR A 135 13.18 -7.30 -0.71
C TYR A 135 13.77 -6.12 0.06
N MET A 136 13.03 -5.73 1.09
CA MET A 136 13.39 -4.69 2.05
C MET A 136 13.05 -5.17 3.46
N GLU A 137 13.96 -5.03 4.41
CA GLU A 137 13.63 -5.04 5.83
C GLU A 137 12.86 -3.77 6.16
N LYS A 138 11.77 -3.89 6.91
CA LYS A 138 10.82 -2.80 7.18
C LYS A 138 10.51 -2.70 8.66
N LEU A 139 10.46 -1.46 9.13
CA LEU A 139 9.87 -1.08 10.40
C LEU A 139 8.82 0.00 10.13
N VAL A 140 7.57 -0.22 10.56
CA VAL A 140 6.47 0.73 10.33
C VAL A 140 5.70 0.97 11.63
N THR A 141 5.43 2.26 11.93
CA THR A 141 4.56 2.64 13.06
C THR A 141 3.78 3.91 12.75
N GLY A 142 2.80 4.22 13.61
CA GLY A 142 1.99 5.43 13.50
C GLY A 142 2.69 6.68 14.01
N PRO A 143 2.05 7.86 13.80
CA PRO A 143 2.65 9.16 14.10
C PRO A 143 3.06 9.35 15.57
N GLN A 144 2.40 8.66 16.50
CA GLN A 144 2.71 8.78 17.93
C GLN A 144 4.11 8.26 18.29
N ALA A 145 4.61 7.27 17.56
CA ALA A 145 5.91 6.65 17.80
C ALA A 145 6.95 6.92 16.69
N ALA A 146 6.60 7.72 15.68
CA ALA A 146 7.42 7.97 14.51
C ALA A 146 8.85 8.42 14.84
N ASP A 147 9.00 9.36 15.79
CA ASP A 147 10.30 9.91 16.18
C ASP A 147 11.05 9.08 17.24
N HIS A 148 10.51 7.88 17.58
CA HIS A 148 11.01 7.09 18.70
C HIS A 148 11.53 5.70 18.28
N VAL A 149 11.39 5.34 17.04
CA VAL A 149 11.79 4.05 16.50
C VAL A 149 13.03 4.14 15.61
N ASP A 150 13.82 3.08 15.60
CA ASP A 150 15.03 2.98 14.81
C ASP A 150 15.21 1.54 14.33
N ILE A 151 15.24 1.32 13.00
CA ILE A 151 15.37 -0.01 12.40
C ILE A 151 16.70 -0.69 12.75
N ASP A 152 17.74 0.09 13.06
CA ASP A 152 19.04 -0.42 13.48
C ASP A 152 19.10 -0.76 14.97
N ALA A 153 18.11 -0.33 15.76
CA ALA A 153 18.02 -0.66 17.18
C ALA A 153 17.45 -2.09 17.39
N PRO A 154 17.76 -2.73 18.53
CA PRO A 154 17.17 -4.01 18.89
C PRO A 154 15.63 -3.98 18.84
N VAL A 155 15.01 -5.08 18.39
CA VAL A 155 13.55 -5.24 18.32
C VAL A 155 12.88 -4.87 19.65
N ALA A 156 13.48 -5.29 20.78
CA ALA A 156 12.96 -5.00 22.11
C ALA A 156 12.93 -3.49 22.44
N ASP A 157 13.88 -2.72 21.92
CA ASP A 157 13.95 -1.27 22.18
C ASP A 157 12.88 -0.53 21.37
N ASN A 158 12.64 -0.95 20.12
CA ASN A 158 11.56 -0.43 19.29
C ASN A 158 10.18 -0.71 19.92
N ILE A 159 9.94 -1.94 20.42
CA ILE A 159 8.69 -2.29 21.10
C ILE A 159 8.50 -1.45 22.36
N ARG A 160 9.55 -1.24 23.16
CA ARG A 160 9.50 -0.37 24.34
C ARG A 160 9.26 1.09 23.98
N ALA A 161 9.85 1.58 22.88
CA ALA A 161 9.65 2.93 22.37
C ALA A 161 8.19 3.16 21.96
N VAL A 162 7.61 2.25 21.18
CA VAL A 162 6.19 2.27 20.78
C VAL A 162 5.28 2.23 22.01
N ALA A 163 5.55 1.33 22.97
CA ALA A 163 4.79 1.24 24.20
C ALA A 163 4.80 2.56 24.98
N ARG A 164 5.98 3.17 25.19
CA ARG A 164 6.10 4.46 25.86
C ARG A 164 5.35 5.57 25.13
N ALA A 165 5.51 5.67 23.82
CA ALA A 165 4.84 6.70 23.00
C ALA A 165 3.31 6.62 23.08
N LYS A 166 2.78 5.40 23.26
CA LYS A 166 1.33 5.13 23.40
C LYS A 166 0.85 5.11 24.85
N GLY A 167 1.71 5.33 25.85
CA GLY A 167 1.35 5.24 27.27
C GLY A 167 0.95 3.82 27.70
N ALA A 168 1.49 2.80 27.06
CA ALA A 168 1.18 1.39 27.22
C ALA A 168 2.39 0.60 27.77
N LYS A 169 2.20 -0.69 28.05
CA LYS A 169 3.28 -1.63 28.37
C LYS A 169 3.70 -2.39 27.10
N PRO A 170 4.93 -2.93 27.04
CA PRO A 170 5.34 -3.80 25.94
C PRO A 170 4.35 -4.96 25.66
N SER A 171 3.76 -5.54 26.70
CA SER A 171 2.74 -6.60 26.59
C SER A 171 1.42 -6.16 25.91
N ASP A 172 1.19 -4.86 25.80
CA ASP A 172 -0.01 -4.30 25.17
C ASP A 172 0.24 -3.98 23.69
N VAL A 173 1.51 -3.94 23.27
CA VAL A 173 1.89 -3.72 21.87
C VAL A 173 1.61 -4.96 21.04
N THR A 174 1.01 -4.76 19.87
CA THR A 174 0.80 -5.80 18.86
C THR A 174 1.67 -5.52 17.65
N VAL A 175 2.55 -6.49 17.34
CA VAL A 175 3.42 -6.44 16.17
C VAL A 175 2.83 -7.29 15.06
N VAL A 176 2.62 -6.72 13.87
CA VAL A 176 2.29 -7.48 12.66
C VAL A 176 3.56 -7.89 11.93
N ILE A 177 3.62 -9.11 11.45
CA ILE A 177 4.76 -9.67 10.76
C ILE A 177 4.32 -10.76 9.78
N LEU A 178 4.98 -10.83 8.62
CA LEU A 178 4.77 -11.92 7.66
C LEU A 178 5.22 -13.25 8.26
N ASP A 179 4.38 -14.28 8.16
CA ASP A 179 4.72 -15.66 8.55
C ASP A 179 5.67 -16.27 7.51
N ARG A 180 6.95 -16.09 7.75
CA ARG A 180 8.04 -16.58 6.88
C ARG A 180 9.20 -17.12 7.72
N PRO A 181 9.88 -18.19 7.31
CA PRO A 181 11.03 -18.76 8.03
C PRO A 181 12.14 -17.75 8.34
N ARG A 182 12.37 -16.78 7.43
CA ARG A 182 13.37 -15.73 7.62
C ARG A 182 13.11 -14.83 8.82
N HIS A 183 11.91 -14.84 9.40
CA HIS A 183 11.52 -14.02 10.54
C HIS A 183 11.61 -14.73 11.90
N GLU A 184 12.03 -16.01 11.98
CA GLU A 184 12.07 -16.78 13.23
C GLU A 184 12.84 -16.06 14.34
N ARG A 185 13.97 -15.40 14.02
CA ARG A 185 14.76 -14.62 14.98
C ARG A 185 13.95 -13.43 15.50
N ILE A 186 13.36 -12.64 14.62
CA ILE A 186 12.56 -11.46 14.98
C ILE A 186 11.35 -11.88 15.83
N VAL A 187 10.66 -12.95 15.45
CA VAL A 187 9.52 -13.51 16.19
C VAL A 187 9.91 -13.91 17.60
N LYS A 188 11.08 -14.54 17.77
CA LYS A 188 11.62 -14.89 19.10
C LYS A 188 11.87 -13.64 19.94
N GLU A 189 12.56 -12.64 19.37
CA GLU A 189 12.87 -11.38 20.04
C GLU A 189 11.59 -10.61 20.45
N ILE A 190 10.56 -10.58 19.61
CA ILE A 190 9.25 -9.98 19.95
C ILE A 190 8.64 -10.70 21.17
N ARG A 191 8.60 -12.04 21.16
CA ARG A 191 8.02 -12.84 22.25
C ARG A 191 8.73 -12.63 23.58
N GLU A 192 10.04 -12.46 23.56
CA GLU A 192 10.84 -12.19 24.77
C GLU A 192 10.49 -10.85 25.43
N THR A 193 9.90 -9.90 24.71
CA THR A 193 9.39 -8.64 25.29
C THR A 193 8.03 -8.78 25.96
N GLY A 194 7.32 -9.87 25.72
CA GLY A 194 5.93 -10.08 26.09
C GLY A 194 4.91 -9.44 25.13
N ALA A 195 5.35 -8.80 24.05
CA ALA A 195 4.47 -8.22 23.03
C ALA A 195 3.68 -9.29 22.28
N ARG A 196 2.53 -8.89 21.75
CA ARG A 196 1.65 -9.75 20.96
C ARG A 196 2.11 -9.77 19.51
N ILE A 197 1.97 -10.91 18.85
CA ILE A 197 2.25 -11.05 17.43
C ILE A 197 0.97 -11.32 16.68
N ARG A 198 0.79 -10.59 15.59
CA ARG A 198 -0.19 -10.87 14.55
C ARG A 198 0.52 -11.35 13.31
N PHE A 199 0.43 -12.63 13.02
CA PHE A 199 0.95 -13.20 11.79
C PHE A 199 0.02 -12.89 10.63
N ILE A 200 0.62 -12.46 9.51
CA ILE A 200 -0.04 -12.37 8.21
C ILE A 200 0.69 -13.29 7.23
N THR A 201 -0.06 -13.94 6.37
CA THR A 201 0.54 -14.87 5.38
C THR A 201 0.84 -14.18 4.05
N ASP A 202 0.30 -12.99 3.84
CA ASP A 202 0.43 -12.16 2.63
C ASP A 202 -0.12 -10.76 2.92
N GLY A 203 0.07 -9.78 1.99
CA GLY A 203 -0.55 -8.46 2.10
C GLY A 203 0.13 -7.54 3.10
N ASP A 204 1.41 -7.19 2.87
CA ASP A 204 2.15 -6.35 3.81
C ASP A 204 1.87 -4.85 3.67
N VAL A 205 1.26 -4.38 2.56
CA VAL A 205 0.73 -3.01 2.46
C VAL A 205 -0.42 -2.82 3.45
N ALA A 206 -1.37 -3.75 3.51
CA ALA A 206 -2.44 -3.72 4.51
C ALA A 206 -1.86 -3.76 5.93
N GLY A 207 -0.85 -4.61 6.17
CA GLY A 207 -0.12 -4.70 7.44
C GLY A 207 0.51 -3.38 7.88
N ALA A 208 1.18 -2.69 6.96
CA ALA A 208 1.80 -1.39 7.21
C ALA A 208 0.76 -0.31 7.57
N ILE A 209 -0.35 -0.24 6.82
CA ILE A 209 -1.43 0.70 7.10
C ILE A 209 -2.06 0.42 8.47
N MET A 210 -2.26 -0.87 8.82
CA MET A 210 -2.77 -1.24 10.13
C MET A 210 -1.85 -0.76 11.27
N ALA A 211 -0.53 -0.92 11.13
CA ALA A 211 0.44 -0.50 12.14
C ALA A 211 0.49 1.02 12.34
N ALA A 212 0.20 1.79 11.30
CA ALA A 212 0.22 3.25 11.34
C ALA A 212 -1.12 3.88 11.78
N ARG A 213 -2.21 3.09 11.77
CA ARG A 213 -3.55 3.62 12.00
C ARG A 213 -4.12 3.21 13.34
N ASN A 214 -4.71 4.17 14.07
CA ASN A 214 -5.39 3.88 15.33
C ASN A 214 -6.66 3.04 15.10
N GLY A 215 -6.95 2.15 16.07
CA GLY A 215 -8.17 1.35 16.09
C GLY A 215 -8.11 0.04 15.30
N THR A 216 -6.97 -0.32 14.75
CA THR A 216 -6.74 -1.59 14.03
C THR A 216 -6.30 -2.73 14.94
N GLY A 217 -5.90 -2.41 16.16
CA GLY A 217 -5.32 -3.38 17.10
C GLY A 217 -3.88 -3.78 16.78
N VAL A 218 -3.20 -3.06 15.86
CA VAL A 218 -1.79 -3.22 15.50
C VAL A 218 -1.05 -1.92 15.78
N ASP A 219 0.18 -2.01 16.28
CA ASP A 219 0.98 -0.87 16.74
C ASP A 219 2.30 -0.71 16.01
N LEU A 220 2.84 -1.82 15.50
CA LEU A 220 4.15 -1.89 14.87
C LEU A 220 4.14 -2.97 13.79
N MET A 221 4.79 -2.73 12.68
CA MET A 221 5.13 -3.75 11.69
C MET A 221 6.63 -3.95 11.66
N LEU A 222 7.06 -5.19 11.66
CA LEU A 222 8.47 -5.58 11.51
C LEU A 222 8.59 -6.70 10.49
N GLY A 223 9.73 -6.76 9.82
CA GLY A 223 10.10 -7.91 8.99
C GLY A 223 10.53 -7.54 7.57
N ILE A 224 10.79 -8.56 6.77
CA ILE A 224 11.29 -8.45 5.39
C ILE A 224 10.14 -8.77 4.44
N GLY A 225 9.82 -7.84 3.57
CA GLY A 225 8.79 -7.94 2.52
C GLY A 225 9.28 -7.33 1.22
N GLY A 226 8.46 -7.26 0.19
CA GLY A 226 8.82 -6.67 -1.09
C GLY A 226 9.15 -5.18 -0.99
N THR A 227 10.17 -4.74 -1.70
CA THR A 227 10.51 -3.32 -1.81
C THR A 227 9.38 -2.52 -2.48
N PRO A 228 8.76 -3.01 -3.56
CA PRO A 228 7.61 -2.35 -4.18
C PRO A 228 6.48 -2.05 -3.19
N GLU A 229 6.06 -3.05 -2.40
CA GLU A 229 5.02 -2.90 -1.38
C GLU A 229 5.42 -1.91 -0.28
N GLY A 230 6.73 -1.82 0.03
CA GLY A 230 7.27 -0.82 0.95
C GLY A 230 7.05 0.61 0.48
N ILE A 231 7.20 0.87 -0.82
CA ILE A 231 6.99 2.20 -1.42
C ILE A 231 5.50 2.54 -1.50
N VAL A 232 4.66 1.58 -1.90
CA VAL A 232 3.19 1.74 -1.85
C VAL A 232 2.74 2.07 -0.43
N ALA A 233 3.27 1.36 0.57
CA ALA A 233 3.00 1.64 1.98
C ALA A 233 3.49 3.04 2.39
N ALA A 234 4.71 3.46 1.96
CA ALA A 234 5.24 4.79 2.24
C ALA A 234 4.31 5.92 1.75
N CYS A 235 3.67 5.74 0.57
CA CYS A 235 2.68 6.67 0.06
C CYS A 235 1.48 6.83 1.03
N ALA A 236 0.95 5.72 1.54
CA ALA A 236 -0.13 5.75 2.52
C ALA A 236 0.32 6.38 3.85
N LEU A 237 1.49 6.01 4.35
CA LEU A 237 2.06 6.50 5.59
C LEU A 237 2.30 8.01 5.56
N LYS A 238 2.79 8.53 4.44
CA LYS A 238 2.96 9.97 4.22
C LYS A 238 1.64 10.73 4.35
N CYS A 239 0.53 10.13 3.90
CA CYS A 239 -0.80 10.73 4.07
C CYS A 239 -1.31 10.70 5.52
N MET A 240 -0.79 9.78 6.35
CA MET A 240 -1.24 9.56 7.73
C MET A 240 -0.32 10.14 8.80
N GLY A 241 0.87 10.63 8.42
CA GLY A 241 1.92 11.05 9.34
C GLY A 241 2.61 9.87 10.05
N GLY A 242 2.43 8.65 9.56
CA GLY A 242 3.17 7.48 10.01
C GLY A 242 4.57 7.42 9.39
N VAL A 243 5.39 6.51 9.88
CA VAL A 243 6.77 6.33 9.40
C VAL A 243 7.02 4.90 8.94
N ILE A 244 7.78 4.79 7.86
CA ILE A 244 8.47 3.57 7.46
C ILE A 244 9.98 3.84 7.45
N GLN A 245 10.73 2.92 8.01
CA GLN A 245 12.16 2.81 7.81
C GLN A 245 12.43 1.50 7.10
N GLY A 246 13.23 1.54 6.04
CA GLY A 246 13.54 0.39 5.21
C GLY A 246 15.03 0.22 4.99
N LYS A 247 15.49 -1.03 4.89
CA LYS A 247 16.85 -1.36 4.46
C LYS A 247 16.76 -2.39 3.36
N LEU A 248 17.45 -2.16 2.24
CA LEU A 248 17.47 -3.09 1.12
C LEU A 248 18.04 -4.44 1.57
N TRP A 249 17.35 -5.52 1.24
CA TRP A 249 17.69 -6.87 1.66
C TRP A 249 17.82 -7.80 0.44
N PRO A 250 19.03 -7.88 -0.18
CA PRO A 250 19.27 -8.74 -1.34
C PRO A 250 19.02 -10.21 -1.01
N ARG A 251 18.36 -10.93 -1.92
CA ARG A 251 18.04 -12.36 -1.77
C ARG A 251 19.28 -13.25 -1.82
N ASP A 252 20.24 -12.85 -2.65
CA ASP A 252 21.44 -13.60 -2.97
C ASP A 252 22.61 -12.67 -3.33
N GLU A 253 23.76 -13.26 -3.61
CA GLU A 253 24.97 -12.52 -3.94
C GLU A 253 24.88 -11.81 -5.30
N GLU A 254 24.11 -12.35 -6.26
CA GLU A 254 23.92 -11.73 -7.56
C GLU A 254 23.15 -10.41 -7.42
N GLU A 255 22.04 -10.42 -6.69
CA GLU A 255 21.25 -9.22 -6.42
C GLU A 255 22.05 -8.20 -5.58
N ARG A 256 22.86 -8.69 -4.62
CA ARG A 256 23.78 -7.85 -3.84
C ARG A 256 24.78 -7.11 -4.73
N LEU A 257 25.42 -7.81 -5.63
CA LEU A 257 26.38 -7.23 -6.57
C LEU A 257 25.71 -6.22 -7.54
N LYS A 258 24.55 -6.56 -8.07
CA LYS A 258 23.75 -5.63 -8.91
C LYS A 258 23.44 -4.33 -8.18
N ALA A 259 23.03 -4.41 -6.91
CA ALA A 259 22.74 -3.24 -6.10
C ALA A 259 23.99 -2.36 -5.90
N LEU A 260 25.13 -2.98 -5.58
CA LEU A 260 26.41 -2.25 -5.42
C LEU A 260 26.90 -1.63 -6.73
N ASP A 261 26.78 -2.33 -7.85
CA ASP A 261 27.14 -1.83 -9.18
C ASP A 261 26.23 -0.65 -9.61
N ALA A 262 24.98 -0.65 -9.16
CA ALA A 262 24.05 0.47 -9.31
C ALA A 262 24.36 1.65 -8.35
N GLY A 263 25.37 1.54 -7.50
CA GLY A 263 25.79 2.59 -6.56
C GLY A 263 24.93 2.69 -5.31
N LEU A 264 24.12 1.66 -4.99
CA LEU A 264 23.26 1.65 -3.80
C LEU A 264 24.06 1.31 -2.54
N ASP A 265 23.79 2.03 -1.47
CA ASP A 265 24.27 1.70 -0.12
C ASP A 265 23.28 0.78 0.59
N LEU A 266 23.64 -0.52 0.72
CA LEU A 266 22.82 -1.51 1.40
C LEU A 266 22.75 -1.30 2.94
N GLY A 267 23.61 -0.45 3.49
CA GLY A 267 23.59 -0.05 4.89
C GLY A 267 22.66 1.14 5.16
N GLN A 268 22.25 1.85 4.10
CA GLN A 268 21.42 3.04 4.23
C GLN A 268 20.03 2.68 4.78
N VAL A 269 19.59 3.45 5.77
CA VAL A 269 18.17 3.46 6.20
C VAL A 269 17.42 4.39 5.26
N LEU A 270 16.49 3.82 4.50
CA LEU A 270 15.55 4.56 3.67
C LEU A 270 14.35 4.97 4.52
N THR A 271 14.14 6.26 4.64
CA THR A 271 13.01 6.84 5.37
C THR A 271 11.75 6.93 4.48
N THR A 272 10.62 7.30 5.08
CA THR A 272 9.39 7.61 4.31
C THR A 272 9.67 8.65 3.21
N ASP A 273 10.50 9.66 3.51
CA ASP A 273 10.82 10.75 2.58
C ASP A 273 11.82 10.32 1.49
N ASP A 274 12.68 9.34 1.75
CA ASP A 274 13.54 8.73 0.74
C ASP A 274 12.73 7.86 -0.23
N LEU A 275 11.74 7.14 0.30
CA LEU A 275 10.88 6.27 -0.50
C LEU A 275 9.86 7.06 -1.33
N VAL A 276 9.36 8.18 -0.81
CA VAL A 276 8.45 9.09 -1.52
C VAL A 276 8.79 10.54 -1.17
N ARG A 277 9.48 11.24 -2.05
CA ARG A 277 10.02 12.58 -1.80
C ARG A 277 8.98 13.70 -1.79
N SER A 278 7.88 13.53 -2.50
CA SER A 278 6.83 14.55 -2.57
C SER A 278 5.77 14.35 -1.49
N ASP A 279 5.21 15.46 -0.99
CA ASP A 279 4.00 15.47 -0.16
C ASP A 279 2.72 15.47 -1.00
N ASP A 280 2.84 15.67 -2.31
CA ASP A 280 1.71 15.63 -3.23
C ASP A 280 1.33 14.19 -3.59
N VAL A 281 0.89 13.46 -2.59
CA VAL A 281 0.55 12.05 -2.66
C VAL A 281 -0.96 11.87 -2.58
N PHE A 282 -1.48 11.01 -3.45
CA PHE A 282 -2.80 10.39 -3.34
C PHE A 282 -2.62 8.89 -3.15
N PHE A 283 -3.37 8.32 -2.25
CA PHE A 283 -3.45 6.87 -2.04
C PHE A 283 -4.90 6.44 -2.00
N ALA A 284 -5.24 5.37 -2.69
CA ALA A 284 -6.54 4.73 -2.61
C ALA A 284 -6.38 3.22 -2.43
N ALA A 285 -7.22 2.64 -1.59
CA ALA A 285 -7.32 1.20 -1.39
C ALA A 285 -8.78 0.78 -1.31
N THR A 286 -9.11 -0.38 -1.89
CA THR A 286 -10.45 -0.99 -1.81
C THR A 286 -10.34 -2.42 -1.33
N GLY A 287 -11.17 -2.80 -0.36
CA GLY A 287 -11.22 -4.17 0.17
C GLY A 287 -11.71 -5.17 -0.87
N ILE A 288 -10.94 -6.25 -1.07
CA ILE A 288 -11.37 -7.41 -1.88
C ILE A 288 -12.05 -8.41 -0.96
N THR A 289 -11.42 -8.73 0.15
CA THR A 289 -11.98 -9.56 1.24
C THR A 289 -12.14 -8.73 2.52
N ASP A 290 -12.96 -9.20 3.44
CA ASP A 290 -13.14 -8.51 4.72
C ASP A 290 -11.81 -8.37 5.47
N GLY A 291 -11.64 -7.25 6.18
CA GLY A 291 -10.43 -6.99 6.95
C GLY A 291 -10.62 -5.90 8.01
N GLU A 292 -9.57 -5.65 8.79
CA GLU A 292 -9.58 -4.64 9.86
C GLU A 292 -9.59 -3.21 9.32
N LEU A 293 -9.09 -3.01 8.11
CA LEU A 293 -9.08 -1.68 7.49
C LEU A 293 -10.43 -1.34 6.89
N MET A 294 -11.04 -2.30 6.18
CA MET A 294 -12.29 -2.13 5.44
C MET A 294 -12.94 -3.47 5.14
N HIS A 295 -14.24 -3.45 4.84
CA HIS A 295 -14.94 -4.64 4.36
C HIS A 295 -14.58 -4.96 2.92
N GLY A 296 -14.68 -6.26 2.57
CA GLY A 296 -14.55 -6.74 1.20
C GLY A 296 -15.77 -6.43 0.34
N VAL A 297 -15.66 -6.77 -0.94
CA VAL A 297 -16.75 -6.61 -1.91
C VAL A 297 -17.90 -7.55 -1.57
N ARG A 298 -19.12 -7.01 -1.61
CA ARG A 298 -20.35 -7.79 -1.42
C ARG A 298 -21.24 -7.68 -2.64
N PHE A 299 -21.61 -8.80 -3.24
CA PHE A 299 -22.53 -8.86 -4.37
C PHE A 299 -23.95 -9.16 -3.89
N GLN A 300 -24.92 -8.32 -4.26
CA GLN A 300 -26.32 -8.48 -3.89
C GLN A 300 -27.24 -8.04 -5.05
N GLY A 301 -28.08 -8.95 -5.54
CA GLY A 301 -29.18 -8.61 -6.46
C GLY A 301 -28.80 -7.84 -7.73
N GLY A 302 -27.63 -8.13 -8.34
CA GLY A 302 -27.14 -7.40 -9.53
C GLY A 302 -26.41 -6.10 -9.22
N ALA A 303 -26.17 -5.84 -7.93
CA ALA A 303 -25.35 -4.75 -7.43
C ALA A 303 -24.08 -5.27 -6.72
N ALA A 304 -23.11 -4.41 -6.52
CA ALA A 304 -21.96 -4.65 -5.65
C ALA A 304 -21.82 -3.50 -4.66
N VAL A 305 -21.36 -3.82 -3.44
CA VAL A 305 -20.96 -2.83 -2.44
C VAL A 305 -19.47 -2.94 -2.23
N THR A 306 -18.77 -1.83 -2.28
CA THR A 306 -17.33 -1.71 -2.04
C THR A 306 -17.04 -0.79 -0.87
N HIS A 307 -15.93 -1.02 -0.18
CA HIS A 307 -15.45 -0.16 0.91
C HIS A 307 -14.01 0.24 0.59
N SER A 308 -13.77 1.55 0.61
CA SER A 308 -12.49 2.12 0.20
C SER A 308 -11.92 3.09 1.22
N LEU A 309 -10.60 3.19 1.27
CA LEU A 309 -9.84 4.24 1.94
C LEU A 309 -9.22 5.15 0.89
N VAL A 310 -9.39 6.45 1.07
CA VAL A 310 -8.77 7.45 0.20
C VAL A 310 -8.01 8.44 1.05
N MET A 311 -6.77 8.68 0.71
CA MET A 311 -5.87 9.52 1.47
C MET A 311 -5.23 10.58 0.59
N ARG A 312 -4.97 11.76 1.17
CA ARG A 312 -4.31 12.88 0.52
C ARG A 312 -3.17 13.39 1.38
N GLY A 313 -1.92 13.33 0.88
CA GLY A 313 -0.73 13.73 1.63
C GLY A 313 -0.76 15.20 2.06
N ARG A 314 -0.87 16.14 1.13
CA ARG A 314 -0.86 17.58 1.43
C ARG A 314 -1.89 18.05 2.46
N SER A 315 -3.03 17.41 2.55
CA SER A 315 -4.09 17.81 3.48
C SER A 315 -4.22 16.91 4.71
N GLY A 316 -3.47 15.78 4.75
CA GLY A 316 -3.62 14.77 5.81
C GLY A 316 -5.04 14.20 5.90
N THR A 317 -5.82 14.30 4.81
CA THR A 317 -7.24 13.91 4.83
C THR A 317 -7.38 12.45 4.48
N ILE A 318 -8.05 11.69 5.35
CA ILE A 318 -8.41 10.28 5.13
C ILE A 318 -9.93 10.19 5.04
N ARG A 319 -10.43 9.54 3.98
CA ARG A 319 -11.86 9.28 3.79
C ARG A 319 -12.11 7.79 3.76
N LYS A 320 -13.19 7.37 4.40
CA LYS A 320 -13.80 6.06 4.22
C LYS A 320 -14.97 6.24 3.27
N ILE A 321 -15.02 5.45 2.22
CA ILE A 321 -16.07 5.50 1.21
C ILE A 321 -16.73 4.14 1.15
N GLU A 322 -18.06 4.13 1.21
CA GLU A 322 -18.89 3.00 0.89
C GLU A 322 -19.62 3.34 -0.40
N SER A 323 -19.52 2.48 -1.41
CA SER A 323 -20.12 2.71 -2.72
C SER A 323 -21.03 1.54 -3.10
N GLU A 324 -22.22 1.88 -3.62
CA GLU A 324 -23.15 0.91 -4.23
C GLU A 324 -23.08 0.99 -5.75
N HIS A 325 -22.75 -0.11 -6.40
CA HIS A 325 -22.56 -0.21 -7.84
C HIS A 325 -23.68 -1.01 -8.49
N GLN A 326 -24.36 -0.41 -9.46
CA GLN A 326 -25.30 -1.13 -10.34
C GLN A 326 -24.50 -1.78 -11.47
N LEU A 327 -24.24 -3.09 -11.39
CA LEU A 327 -23.31 -3.81 -12.29
C LEU A 327 -23.72 -3.70 -13.76
N TRP A 328 -25.02 -3.77 -14.06
CA TRP A 328 -25.51 -3.61 -15.41
C TRP A 328 -25.23 -2.22 -16.02
N LYS A 329 -25.17 -1.17 -15.19
CA LYS A 329 -24.75 0.16 -15.65
C LYS A 329 -23.25 0.23 -15.86
N LEU A 330 -22.48 -0.30 -14.92
CA LEU A 330 -21.01 -0.34 -15.08
C LEU A 330 -20.61 -1.09 -16.33
N GLY A 331 -21.21 -2.23 -16.63
CA GLY A 331 -20.96 -3.00 -17.85
C GLY A 331 -21.30 -2.25 -19.15
N ALA A 332 -22.15 -1.23 -19.10
CA ALA A 332 -22.45 -0.38 -20.26
C ALA A 332 -21.37 0.68 -20.51
N TYR A 333 -20.58 1.07 -19.49
CA TYR A 333 -19.55 2.10 -19.57
C TYR A 333 -18.13 1.57 -19.63
N SER A 334 -17.94 0.31 -19.24
CA SER A 334 -16.63 -0.35 -19.23
C SER A 334 -16.71 -1.68 -19.96
N ALA A 335 -15.65 -2.04 -20.66
CA ALA A 335 -15.51 -3.40 -21.24
C ALA A 335 -15.26 -4.46 -20.14
N ILE A 336 -15.32 -4.10 -18.86
CA ILE A 336 -15.07 -4.99 -17.73
C ILE A 336 -16.31 -5.84 -17.49
N ASN A 337 -16.13 -7.15 -17.54
CA ASN A 337 -17.17 -8.08 -17.16
C ASN A 337 -17.14 -8.32 -15.65
N PHE A 338 -18.08 -7.73 -14.94
CA PHE A 338 -18.22 -7.91 -13.50
C PHE A 338 -19.11 -9.11 -13.11
N ASP A 339 -19.73 -9.78 -14.08
CA ASP A 339 -20.75 -10.82 -13.81
C ASP A 339 -20.17 -12.22 -13.69
N THR A 340 -19.00 -12.47 -14.28
CA THR A 340 -18.44 -13.82 -14.34
C THR A 340 -16.98 -13.86 -13.90
N ALA A 341 -16.67 -14.82 -13.00
CA ALA A 341 -15.37 -15.44 -12.94
C ALA A 341 -15.40 -16.56 -13.98
N VAL A 342 -15.02 -16.29 -15.21
CA VAL A 342 -14.86 -17.30 -16.25
C VAL A 342 -13.41 -17.48 -16.53
#